data_11df9cd280b9cc8404634844d43ae1b7
#
_entry.id   11df9cd280b9cc8404634844d43ae1b7
#
_cell.length_a   1.000
_cell.length_b   1.000
_cell.length_c   1.000
_cell.angle_alpha   90.00
_cell.angle_beta   90.00
_cell.angle_gamma   90.00
#
_symmetry.space_group_name_H-M   'P 1'
#
loop_
_entity.id
_entity.type
_entity.pdbx_description
1 polymer ?
#
loop_
_entity_poly.entity_id
_entity_poly.type
_entity_poly.pdbx_seq_one_letter_code
_entity_poly.pdbx_strand_id
1 'polypeptide(L)'
;MSFRDFTFPQVCTDLGLNFDEKSLFRDVAPISIDAHTQEFLELGRTMSSGINNEKARSEFVIAPFLLKLYILSGKRFGLFSGTELNVDASRGLNGVCDFLLAREPLVYMLRAPLIAVVEAKNDNVNNGFGQCVASMKAIELFNHKHGKPTETIYGASTTGVAWKFFKLQDTNLTLDSDDYDFSNLDKIAGILMHIVTTK
;
A
#
# COMPACT_ATOMS: atom_id res chain seq x y z
N MET A 1 6.35 -12.99 16.65
CA MET A 1 5.28 -12.65 15.70
C MET A 1 5.58 -11.30 15.10
N SER A 2 5.38 -11.14 13.80
CA SER A 2 5.62 -9.93 13.03
C SER A 2 4.49 -9.74 11.99
N PHE A 3 4.49 -8.66 11.22
CA PHE A 3 3.47 -8.44 10.17
C PHE A 3 3.26 -9.65 9.25
N ARG A 4 4.34 -10.35 8.89
CA ARG A 4 4.31 -11.50 7.97
C ARG A 4 3.62 -12.74 8.52
N ASP A 5 3.45 -12.81 9.84
CA ASP A 5 2.83 -13.97 10.50
C ASP A 5 1.30 -13.88 10.53
N PHE A 6 0.73 -12.70 10.20
CA PHE A 6 -0.72 -12.53 10.13
C PHE A 6 -1.28 -13.11 8.84
N THR A 7 -2.37 -13.86 8.99
CA THR A 7 -3.14 -14.40 7.87
C THR A 7 -4.50 -13.72 7.78
N PHE A 8 -5.09 -13.68 6.60
CA PHE A 8 -6.46 -13.19 6.42
C PHE A 8 -7.41 -14.39 6.26
N PRO A 9 -8.57 -14.41 6.92
CA PRO A 9 -9.21 -13.33 7.70
C PRO A 9 -8.81 -13.27 9.19
N GLN A 10 -7.93 -14.12 9.69
CA GLN A 10 -7.59 -14.23 11.12
C GLN A 10 -7.13 -12.89 11.73
N VAL A 11 -6.40 -12.06 10.98
CA VAL A 11 -5.95 -10.72 11.41
C VAL A 11 -7.11 -9.84 11.88
N CYS A 12 -8.29 -9.98 11.32
CA CYS A 12 -9.46 -9.20 11.75
C CYS A 12 -9.88 -9.57 13.17
N THR A 13 -9.89 -10.86 13.51
CA THR A 13 -10.17 -11.34 14.87
C THR A 13 -9.09 -10.91 15.85
N ASP A 14 -7.81 -11.12 15.50
CA ASP A 14 -6.66 -10.83 16.36
C ASP A 14 -6.53 -9.35 16.70
N LEU A 15 -6.94 -8.46 15.77
CA LEU A 15 -6.87 -7.01 15.94
C LEU A 15 -8.20 -6.35 16.28
N GLY A 16 -9.30 -7.12 16.41
CA GLY A 16 -10.63 -6.62 16.76
C GLY A 16 -11.24 -5.75 15.67
N LEU A 17 -11.10 -6.14 14.40
CA LEU A 17 -11.59 -5.39 13.26
C LEU A 17 -12.91 -5.95 12.74
N ASN A 18 -13.84 -5.04 12.41
CA ASN A 18 -15.07 -5.34 11.68
C ASN A 18 -14.77 -5.31 10.19
N PHE A 19 -14.94 -6.45 9.52
CA PHE A 19 -14.66 -6.58 8.10
C PHE A 19 -15.91 -6.36 7.24
N ASP A 20 -15.74 -5.59 6.16
CA ASP A 20 -16.76 -5.37 5.12
C ASP A 20 -16.09 -5.37 3.73
N GLU A 21 -16.87 -5.62 2.69
CA GLU A 21 -16.42 -5.59 1.30
C GLU A 21 -17.38 -4.74 0.46
N LYS A 22 -16.83 -3.69 -0.17
CA LYS A 22 -17.63 -2.80 -1.03
C LYS A 22 -16.72 -1.99 -1.97
N SER A 23 -17.27 -1.51 -3.06
CA SER A 23 -16.54 -0.64 -3.99
C SER A 23 -16.13 0.66 -3.29
N LEU A 24 -14.81 0.89 -3.18
CA LEU A 24 -14.24 2.07 -2.51
C LEU A 24 -13.89 3.19 -3.50
N PHE A 25 -13.46 2.84 -4.70
CA PHE A 25 -12.82 3.78 -5.61
C PHE A 25 -13.48 3.87 -7.00
N ARG A 26 -14.72 3.37 -7.14
CA ARG A 26 -15.43 3.38 -8.43
C ARG A 26 -15.45 4.76 -9.06
N ASP A 27 -15.75 5.79 -8.28
CA ASP A 27 -15.93 7.17 -8.74
C ASP A 27 -14.62 7.97 -8.82
N VAL A 28 -13.48 7.36 -8.42
CA VAL A 28 -12.17 8.01 -8.55
C VAL A 28 -11.78 8.05 -10.02
N ALA A 29 -11.51 9.25 -10.53
CA ALA A 29 -11.09 9.44 -11.92
C ALA A 29 -9.70 8.84 -12.18
N PRO A 30 -9.46 8.21 -13.33
CA PRO A 30 -8.14 7.76 -13.72
C PRO A 30 -7.19 8.95 -13.96
N ILE A 31 -5.89 8.73 -13.76
CA ILE A 31 -4.82 9.69 -14.08
C ILE A 31 -3.94 9.08 -15.14
N SER A 32 -3.80 9.76 -16.28
CA SER A 32 -3.04 9.24 -17.40
C SER A 32 -1.56 9.10 -17.09
N ILE A 33 -1.04 7.92 -17.37
CA ILE A 33 0.38 7.59 -17.32
C ILE A 33 0.93 7.70 -18.75
N ASP A 34 1.98 8.51 -18.94
CA ASP A 34 2.57 8.73 -20.26
C ASP A 34 3.15 7.44 -20.87
N ALA A 35 3.17 7.41 -22.20
CA ALA A 35 3.58 6.23 -22.96
C ALA A 35 5.00 5.71 -22.61
N HIS A 36 5.94 6.61 -22.34
CA HIS A 36 7.30 6.23 -21.98
C HIS A 36 7.33 5.50 -20.62
N THR A 37 6.57 5.98 -19.64
CA THR A 37 6.42 5.30 -18.35
C THR A 37 5.73 3.94 -18.52
N GLN A 38 4.70 3.85 -19.34
CA GLN A 38 4.01 2.57 -19.62
C GLN A 38 4.95 1.55 -20.25
N GLU A 39 5.75 1.96 -21.25
CA GLU A 39 6.76 1.10 -21.89
C GLU A 39 7.81 0.61 -20.89
N PHE A 40 8.29 1.49 -20.02
CA PHE A 40 9.26 1.15 -18.98
C PHE A 40 8.68 0.13 -17.98
N LEU A 41 7.45 0.33 -17.53
CA LEU A 41 6.78 -0.59 -16.60
C LEU A 41 6.49 -1.94 -17.26
N GLU A 42 6.15 -1.98 -18.55
CA GLU A 42 5.93 -3.22 -19.32
C GLU A 42 7.23 -4.04 -19.44
N LEU A 43 8.36 -3.36 -19.68
CA LEU A 43 9.67 -4.01 -19.65
C LEU A 43 9.96 -4.60 -18.26
N GLY A 44 9.72 -3.81 -17.20
CA GLY A 44 9.88 -4.26 -15.81
C GLY A 44 9.01 -5.47 -15.49
N ARG A 45 7.74 -5.46 -15.95
CA ARG A 45 6.80 -6.58 -15.82
C ARG A 45 7.34 -7.85 -16.50
N THR A 46 7.82 -7.73 -17.72
CA THR A 46 8.40 -8.85 -18.48
C THR A 46 9.62 -9.43 -17.76
N MET A 47 10.55 -8.58 -17.32
CA MET A 47 11.74 -9.01 -16.60
C MET A 47 11.41 -9.68 -15.27
N SER A 48 10.51 -9.07 -14.46
CA SER A 48 10.13 -9.60 -13.16
C SER A 48 9.38 -10.93 -13.26
N SER A 49 8.59 -11.12 -14.32
CA SER A 49 7.93 -12.41 -14.61
C SER A 49 8.93 -13.52 -14.92
N GLY A 50 9.99 -13.23 -15.66
CA GLY A 50 11.05 -14.18 -15.95
C GLY A 50 11.89 -14.57 -14.72
N ILE A 51 12.18 -13.59 -13.83
CA ILE A 51 12.92 -13.81 -12.58
C ILE A 51 12.02 -14.51 -11.53
N ASN A 52 10.73 -14.22 -11.55
CA ASN A 52 9.68 -14.80 -10.71
C ASN A 52 9.98 -14.74 -9.20
N ASN A 53 10.28 -13.56 -8.67
CA ASN A 53 10.36 -13.31 -7.23
C ASN A 53 9.81 -11.95 -6.83
N GLU A 54 9.41 -11.82 -5.56
CA GLU A 54 8.81 -10.62 -4.97
C GLU A 54 9.71 -9.38 -5.11
N LYS A 55 11.03 -9.57 -4.92
CA LYS A 55 12.00 -8.47 -5.00
C LYS A 55 12.06 -7.86 -6.40
N ALA A 56 12.10 -8.69 -7.46
CA ALA A 56 12.10 -8.20 -8.83
C ALA A 56 10.82 -7.43 -9.19
N ARG A 57 9.65 -7.92 -8.72
CA ARG A 57 8.37 -7.21 -8.89
C ARG A 57 8.37 -5.85 -8.19
N SER A 58 8.87 -5.84 -6.97
CA SER A 58 9.00 -4.61 -6.18
C SER A 58 9.93 -3.59 -6.86
N GLU A 59 11.11 -4.00 -7.32
CA GLU A 59 12.12 -3.10 -7.88
C GLU A 59 11.83 -2.65 -9.32
N PHE A 60 11.28 -3.53 -10.16
CA PHE A 60 11.13 -3.24 -11.59
C PHE A 60 9.75 -2.72 -11.98
N VAL A 61 8.74 -2.94 -11.14
CA VAL A 61 7.36 -2.52 -11.44
C VAL A 61 6.83 -1.57 -10.37
N ILE A 62 6.77 -2.02 -9.11
CA ILE A 62 6.04 -1.29 -8.07
C ILE A 62 6.77 0.00 -7.69
N ALA A 63 8.08 -0.06 -7.39
CA ALA A 63 8.86 1.11 -7.01
C ALA A 63 8.91 2.18 -8.12
N PRO A 64 9.17 1.83 -9.40
CA PRO A 64 9.11 2.81 -10.50
C PRO A 64 7.74 3.44 -10.66
N PHE A 65 6.66 2.67 -10.52
CA PHE A 65 5.31 3.20 -10.58
C PHE A 65 5.01 4.18 -9.44
N LEU A 66 5.38 3.86 -8.20
CA LEU A 66 5.22 4.76 -7.05
C LEU A 66 6.08 6.02 -7.18
N LEU A 67 7.30 5.92 -7.73
CA LEU A 67 8.14 7.08 -8.04
C LEU A 67 7.52 7.97 -9.10
N LYS A 68 6.87 7.40 -10.13
CA LYS A 68 6.12 8.18 -11.11
C LYS A 68 4.98 8.95 -10.44
N LEU A 69 4.23 8.32 -9.57
CA LEU A 69 3.16 8.98 -8.80
C LEU A 69 3.70 10.11 -7.90
N TYR A 70 4.86 9.88 -7.26
CA TYR A 70 5.54 10.93 -6.50
C TYR A 70 5.84 12.16 -7.35
N ILE A 71 6.32 11.98 -8.58
CA ILE A 71 6.55 13.07 -9.54
C ILE A 71 5.21 13.74 -9.94
N LEU A 72 4.20 12.96 -10.30
CA LEU A 72 2.88 13.47 -10.71
C LEU A 72 2.18 14.25 -9.59
N SER A 73 2.39 13.86 -8.34
CA SER A 73 1.86 14.59 -7.17
C SER A 73 2.53 15.96 -6.96
N GLY A 74 3.58 16.29 -7.71
CA GLY A 74 4.43 17.45 -7.43
C GLY A 74 5.30 17.25 -6.18
N LYS A 75 5.65 15.99 -5.86
CA LYS A 75 6.48 15.60 -4.70
C LYS A 75 5.86 15.95 -3.36
N ARG A 76 4.53 15.79 -3.24
CA ARG A 76 3.75 16.26 -2.08
C ARG A 76 3.54 15.23 -0.97
N PHE A 77 4.03 14.01 -1.12
CA PHE A 77 3.95 12.97 -0.10
C PHE A 77 5.32 12.34 0.16
N GLY A 78 5.52 11.71 1.30
CA GLY A 78 6.73 10.93 1.57
C GLY A 78 6.57 9.49 1.05
N LEU A 79 7.59 8.98 0.37
CA LEU A 79 7.66 7.58 -0.08
C LEU A 79 8.87 6.92 0.55
N PHE A 80 8.63 5.87 1.33
CA PHE A 80 9.67 5.08 1.99
C PHE A 80 9.60 3.64 1.48
N SER A 81 10.74 3.03 1.22
CA SER A 81 10.85 1.65 0.75
C SER A 81 11.68 0.81 1.72
N GLY A 82 11.24 -0.41 2.00
CA GLY A 82 11.95 -1.35 2.86
C GLY A 82 12.21 -0.83 4.28
N THR A 83 11.22 -0.16 4.87
CA THR A 83 11.39 0.55 6.13
C THR A 83 10.77 -0.19 7.29
N GLU A 84 11.53 -0.34 8.39
CA GLU A 84 11.02 -0.91 9.63
C GLU A 84 9.96 -0.03 10.28
N LEU A 85 8.85 -0.65 10.69
CA LEU A 85 7.79 -0.04 11.48
C LEU A 85 7.53 -0.92 12.71
N ASN A 86 8.15 -0.56 13.83
CA ASN A 86 8.06 -1.31 15.09
C ASN A 86 7.22 -0.50 16.09
N VAL A 87 5.97 -0.91 16.30
CA VAL A 87 5.00 -0.15 17.11
C VAL A 87 4.61 -0.91 18.37
N ASP A 88 4.25 -2.18 18.25
CA ASP A 88 3.84 -3.05 19.36
C ASP A 88 4.24 -4.50 19.09
N ALA A 89 5.44 -4.87 19.55
CA ALA A 89 5.98 -6.21 19.38
C ALA A 89 5.19 -7.28 20.13
N SER A 90 4.51 -6.91 21.23
CA SER A 90 3.70 -7.85 22.02
C SER A 90 2.47 -8.34 21.25
N ARG A 91 1.96 -7.50 20.34
CA ARG A 91 0.83 -7.81 19.44
C ARG A 91 1.29 -8.22 18.04
N GLY A 92 2.59 -8.38 17.79
CA GLY A 92 3.14 -8.69 16.47
C GLY A 92 3.11 -7.52 15.48
N LEU A 93 2.80 -6.30 15.93
CA LEU A 93 2.75 -5.11 15.07
C LEU A 93 4.14 -4.50 14.91
N ASN A 94 5.02 -5.26 14.28
CA ASN A 94 6.40 -4.93 14.00
C ASN A 94 6.92 -5.68 12.76
N GLY A 95 7.85 -5.08 12.06
CA GLY A 95 8.49 -5.66 10.87
C GLY A 95 8.83 -4.62 9.82
N VAL A 96 9.22 -5.09 8.64
CA VAL A 96 9.54 -4.26 7.49
C VAL A 96 8.32 -4.17 6.60
N CYS A 97 7.93 -2.95 6.24
CA CYS A 97 6.94 -2.67 5.21
C CYS A 97 7.64 -2.44 3.87
N ASP A 98 7.11 -3.00 2.79
CA ASP A 98 7.71 -2.84 1.46
C ASP A 98 7.69 -1.37 1.03
N PHE A 99 6.54 -0.70 1.16
CA PHE A 99 6.43 0.74 0.93
C PHE A 99 5.49 1.39 1.95
N LEU A 100 5.92 2.55 2.47
CA LEU A 100 5.09 3.41 3.31
C LEU A 100 4.91 4.76 2.66
N LEU A 101 3.69 5.28 2.70
CA LEU A 101 3.34 6.61 2.20
C LEU A 101 3.02 7.51 3.39
N ALA A 102 3.68 8.68 3.43
CA ALA A 102 3.47 9.69 4.46
C ALA A 102 2.84 10.95 3.86
N ARG A 103 2.05 11.66 4.64
CA ARG A 103 1.43 12.91 4.18
C ARG A 103 2.45 14.03 3.96
N GLU A 104 3.51 14.06 4.75
CA GLU A 104 4.57 15.05 4.60
C GLU A 104 5.54 14.65 3.49
N PRO A 105 6.11 15.61 2.73
CA PRO A 105 7.11 15.33 1.72
C PRO A 105 8.33 14.57 2.27
N LEU A 106 9.10 13.98 1.35
CA LEU A 106 10.26 13.15 1.67
C LEU A 106 11.17 13.79 2.72
N VAL A 107 11.43 13.05 3.78
CA VAL A 107 12.35 13.38 4.87
C VAL A 107 13.30 12.21 5.13
N TYR A 108 14.45 12.47 5.79
CA TYR A 108 15.45 11.43 6.08
C TYR A 108 14.99 10.39 7.10
N MET A 109 13.91 10.62 7.81
CA MET A 109 13.38 9.70 8.83
C MET A 109 11.87 9.61 8.73
N LEU A 110 11.35 8.43 9.08
CA LEU A 110 9.91 8.16 9.12
C LEU A 110 9.21 9.08 10.13
N ARG A 111 8.22 9.82 9.68
CA ARG A 111 7.42 10.74 10.50
C ARG A 111 5.94 10.55 10.29
N ALA A 112 5.19 10.73 11.36
CA ALA A 112 3.73 10.80 11.29
C ALA A 112 3.27 12.13 10.64
N PRO A 113 2.12 12.15 9.95
CA PRO A 113 1.24 11.00 9.78
C PRO A 113 1.63 10.13 8.59
N LEU A 114 1.65 8.83 8.80
CA LEU A 114 1.64 7.84 7.74
C LEU A 114 0.19 7.64 7.27
N ILE A 115 -0.03 7.44 5.99
CA ILE A 115 -1.37 7.39 5.39
C ILE A 115 -1.67 6.10 4.66
N ALA A 116 -0.64 5.41 4.19
CA ALA A 116 -0.83 4.14 3.48
C ALA A 116 0.39 3.24 3.55
N VAL A 117 0.15 1.94 3.34
CA VAL A 117 1.14 0.90 3.10
C VAL A 117 0.84 0.20 1.77
N VAL A 118 1.89 -0.16 1.04
CA VAL A 118 1.80 -1.02 -0.15
C VAL A 118 2.69 -2.24 0.09
N GLU A 119 2.09 -3.43 0.08
CA GLU A 119 2.78 -4.71 0.29
C GLU A 119 2.93 -5.45 -1.05
N ALA A 120 4.16 -5.78 -1.38
CA ALA A 120 4.50 -6.54 -2.58
C ALA A 120 4.33 -8.04 -2.36
N LYS A 121 3.85 -8.77 -3.35
CA LYS A 121 3.74 -10.24 -3.35
C LYS A 121 4.20 -10.82 -4.69
N ASN A 122 4.63 -12.07 -4.65
CA ASN A 122 5.11 -12.73 -5.87
C ASN A 122 3.97 -13.16 -6.79
N ASP A 123 3.05 -13.99 -6.32
CA ASP A 123 2.10 -14.71 -7.18
C ASP A 123 0.64 -14.31 -6.96
N ASN A 124 0.24 -14.07 -5.72
CA ASN A 124 -1.15 -13.83 -5.36
C ASN A 124 -1.27 -12.68 -4.36
N VAL A 125 -2.03 -11.67 -4.72
CA VAL A 125 -2.30 -10.50 -3.87
C VAL A 125 -2.92 -10.87 -2.52
N ASN A 126 -3.71 -11.93 -2.48
CA ASN A 126 -4.41 -12.36 -1.26
C ASN A 126 -3.42 -12.80 -0.17
N ASN A 127 -2.24 -13.30 -0.54
CA ASN A 127 -1.18 -13.69 0.38
C ASN A 127 -0.62 -12.49 1.18
N GLY A 128 -0.84 -11.27 0.69
CA GLY A 128 -0.43 -10.03 1.35
C GLY A 128 -1.49 -9.43 2.28
N PHE A 129 -2.72 -9.90 2.27
CA PHE A 129 -3.84 -9.27 2.99
C PHE A 129 -3.59 -9.18 4.49
N GLY A 130 -3.20 -10.29 5.14
CA GLY A 130 -2.94 -10.31 6.58
C GLY A 130 -1.81 -9.34 6.97
N GLN A 131 -0.70 -9.39 6.25
CA GLN A 131 0.45 -8.49 6.45
C GLN A 131 0.03 -7.03 6.23
N CYS A 132 -0.67 -6.73 5.15
CA CYS A 132 -1.14 -5.37 4.81
C CYS A 132 -2.03 -4.80 5.93
N VAL A 133 -3.03 -5.56 6.38
CA VAL A 133 -3.95 -5.14 7.45
C VAL A 133 -3.21 -4.93 8.78
N ALA A 134 -2.28 -5.80 9.15
CA ALA A 134 -1.47 -5.63 10.35
C ALA A 134 -0.59 -4.37 10.26
N SER A 135 0.01 -4.10 9.10
CA SER A 135 0.79 -2.87 8.84
C SER A 135 -0.10 -1.62 8.91
N MET A 136 -1.34 -1.66 8.37
CA MET A 136 -2.31 -0.55 8.50
C MET A 136 -2.64 -0.25 9.95
N LYS A 137 -2.88 -1.26 10.79
CA LYS A 137 -3.13 -1.08 12.23
C LYS A 137 -1.91 -0.53 12.97
N ALA A 138 -0.71 -0.95 12.58
CA ALA A 138 0.51 -0.37 13.11
C ALA A 138 0.66 1.12 12.73
N ILE A 139 0.34 1.50 11.50
CA ILE A 139 0.34 2.91 11.04
C ILE A 139 -0.61 3.75 11.90
N GLU A 140 -1.84 3.28 12.11
CA GLU A 140 -2.81 3.96 12.97
C GLU A 140 -2.24 4.22 14.38
N LEU A 141 -1.71 3.18 15.03
CA LEU A 141 -1.11 3.29 16.37
C LEU A 141 0.14 4.18 16.37
N PHE A 142 0.97 4.11 15.33
CA PHE A 142 2.13 4.98 15.16
C PHE A 142 1.71 6.45 15.11
N ASN A 143 0.70 6.78 14.31
CA ASN A 143 0.17 8.13 14.20
C ASN A 143 -0.39 8.64 15.53
N HIS A 144 -1.18 7.82 16.23
CA HIS A 144 -1.68 8.14 17.57
C HIS A 144 -0.55 8.41 18.57
N LYS A 145 0.46 7.54 18.62
CA LYS A 145 1.62 7.67 19.52
C LYS A 145 2.41 8.97 19.28
N HIS A 146 2.42 9.47 18.04
CA HIS A 146 3.10 10.71 17.69
C HIS A 146 2.18 11.96 17.71
N GLY A 147 0.95 11.84 18.23
CA GLY A 147 0.03 12.98 18.36
C GLY A 147 -0.51 13.49 17.01
N LYS A 148 -0.45 12.68 15.97
CA LYS A 148 -0.95 13.01 14.61
C LYS A 148 -1.93 11.92 14.11
N PRO A 149 -3.05 11.66 14.81
CA PRO A 149 -4.01 10.68 14.36
C PRO A 149 -4.57 11.05 12.98
N THR A 150 -4.85 10.04 12.19
CA THR A 150 -5.53 10.16 10.89
C THR A 150 -6.83 9.39 10.95
N GLU A 151 -7.88 9.93 10.35
CA GLU A 151 -9.20 9.30 10.30
C GLU A 151 -9.19 8.00 9.48
N THR A 152 -8.34 7.95 8.46
CA THR A 152 -8.28 6.84 7.52
C THR A 152 -6.85 6.43 7.26
N ILE A 153 -6.61 5.12 7.28
CA ILE A 153 -5.39 4.49 6.77
C ILE A 153 -5.76 3.61 5.58
N TYR A 154 -4.99 3.72 4.51
CA TYR A 154 -5.16 2.87 3.34
C TYR A 154 -4.11 1.77 3.29
N GLY A 155 -4.44 0.69 2.61
CA GLY A 155 -3.53 -0.41 2.33
C GLY A 155 -3.68 -0.87 0.89
N ALA A 156 -2.61 -1.38 0.33
CA ALA A 156 -2.65 -2.08 -0.94
C ALA A 156 -1.79 -3.35 -0.86
N SER A 157 -2.29 -4.44 -1.41
CA SER A 157 -1.51 -5.64 -1.69
C SER A 157 -1.39 -5.78 -3.21
N THR A 158 -0.18 -6.03 -3.71
CA THR A 158 0.06 -6.05 -5.15
C THR A 158 1.15 -7.03 -5.55
N THR A 159 1.00 -7.60 -6.75
CA THR A 159 2.08 -8.33 -7.45
C THR A 159 2.79 -7.45 -8.50
N GLY A 160 2.48 -6.14 -8.53
CA GLY A 160 2.86 -5.26 -9.63
C GLY A 160 1.95 -5.40 -10.85
N VAL A 161 1.27 -6.54 -11.00
CA VAL A 161 0.28 -6.80 -12.06
C VAL A 161 -1.13 -6.67 -11.53
N ALA A 162 -1.46 -7.35 -10.45
CA ALA A 162 -2.76 -7.28 -9.79
C ALA A 162 -2.65 -6.41 -8.53
N TRP A 163 -3.71 -5.67 -8.23
CA TRP A 163 -3.82 -4.76 -7.09
C TRP A 163 -5.13 -4.96 -6.37
N LYS A 164 -5.07 -4.99 -5.03
CA LYS A 164 -6.22 -4.93 -4.14
C LYS A 164 -6.00 -3.85 -3.09
N PHE A 165 -7.06 -3.13 -2.77
CA PHE A 165 -7.01 -2.00 -1.84
C PHE A 165 -7.84 -2.24 -0.60
N PHE A 166 -7.39 -1.65 0.50
CA PHE A 166 -8.06 -1.66 1.79
C PHE A 166 -8.21 -0.24 2.33
N LYS A 167 -9.23 -0.05 3.14
CA LYS A 167 -9.47 1.16 3.92
C LYS A 167 -9.73 0.76 5.37
N LEU A 168 -8.98 1.35 6.29
CA LEU A 168 -9.18 1.20 7.73
C LEU A 168 -9.62 2.54 8.33
N GLN A 169 -10.76 2.55 9.02
CA GLN A 169 -11.26 3.68 9.81
C GLN A 169 -11.64 3.15 11.20
N ASP A 170 -10.89 3.54 12.21
CA ASP A 170 -11.00 3.01 13.57
C ASP A 170 -10.90 1.46 13.61
N THR A 171 -12.03 0.79 13.83
CA THR A 171 -12.12 -0.68 13.81
C THR A 171 -12.75 -1.24 12.54
N ASN A 172 -13.15 -0.38 11.60
CA ASN A 172 -13.84 -0.82 10.38
C ASN A 172 -12.83 -0.99 9.24
N LEU A 173 -12.59 -2.22 8.86
CA LEU A 173 -11.77 -2.61 7.72
C LEU A 173 -12.65 -2.89 6.51
N THR A 174 -12.41 -2.18 5.42
CA THR A 174 -13.11 -2.42 4.16
C THR A 174 -12.11 -2.87 3.10
N LEU A 175 -12.40 -4.00 2.45
CA LEU A 175 -11.74 -4.44 1.22
C LEU A 175 -12.49 -3.84 0.03
N ASP A 176 -11.75 -3.31 -0.94
CA ASP A 176 -12.35 -2.91 -2.21
C ASP A 176 -12.81 -4.14 -2.99
N SER A 177 -14.09 -4.17 -3.34
CA SER A 177 -14.68 -5.27 -4.13
C SER A 177 -14.23 -5.28 -5.58
N ASP A 178 -13.75 -4.13 -6.10
CA ASP A 178 -13.30 -4.03 -7.48
C ASP A 178 -11.87 -4.61 -7.63
N ASP A 179 -11.58 -5.20 -8.79
CA ASP A 179 -10.27 -5.73 -9.14
C ASP A 179 -9.54 -4.75 -10.07
N TYR A 180 -8.25 -4.57 -9.84
CA TYR A 180 -7.40 -3.73 -10.66
C TYR A 180 -6.19 -4.50 -11.12
N ASP A 181 -5.82 -4.32 -12.38
CA ASP A 181 -4.66 -4.97 -12.98
C ASP A 181 -3.82 -4.01 -13.82
N PHE A 182 -2.71 -4.51 -14.35
CA PHE A 182 -1.75 -3.75 -15.12
C PHE A 182 -2.37 -3.07 -16.36
N SER A 183 -3.49 -3.56 -16.92
CA SER A 183 -4.20 -2.91 -18.02
C SER A 183 -4.93 -1.62 -17.58
N ASN A 184 -5.09 -1.45 -16.28
CA ASN A 184 -5.80 -0.34 -15.63
C ASN A 184 -4.85 0.60 -14.86
N LEU A 185 -3.58 0.76 -15.29
CA LEU A 185 -2.58 1.59 -14.60
C LEU A 185 -3.06 3.02 -14.34
N ASP A 186 -3.78 3.63 -15.28
CA ASP A 186 -4.33 4.97 -15.12
C ASP A 186 -5.36 5.03 -13.97
N LYS A 187 -6.17 3.98 -13.79
CA LYS A 187 -7.11 3.89 -12.69
C LYS A 187 -6.39 3.68 -11.35
N ILE A 188 -5.39 2.79 -11.31
CA ILE A 188 -4.56 2.56 -10.14
C ILE A 188 -3.83 3.84 -9.74
N ALA A 189 -3.30 4.58 -10.73
CA ALA A 189 -2.67 5.89 -10.52
C ALA A 189 -3.66 6.89 -9.89
N GLY A 190 -4.90 6.94 -10.41
CA GLY A 190 -5.97 7.77 -9.85
C GLY A 190 -6.26 7.43 -8.38
N ILE A 191 -6.39 6.14 -8.05
CA ILE A 191 -6.64 5.67 -6.68
C ILE A 191 -5.50 6.07 -5.74
N LEU A 192 -4.26 5.75 -6.09
CA LEU A 192 -3.11 6.09 -5.26
C LEU A 192 -2.94 7.60 -5.10
N MET A 193 -3.21 8.38 -6.16
CA MET A 193 -3.21 9.83 -6.10
C MET A 193 -4.32 10.36 -5.18
N HIS A 194 -5.53 9.81 -5.26
CA HIS A 194 -6.62 10.12 -4.33
C HIS A 194 -6.17 9.88 -2.88
N ILE A 195 -5.58 8.72 -2.58
CA ILE A 195 -5.09 8.37 -1.24
C ILE A 195 -4.08 9.40 -0.72
N VAL A 196 -3.09 9.81 -1.53
CA VAL A 196 -2.03 10.71 -1.07
C VAL A 196 -2.44 12.19 -1.04
N THR A 197 -3.52 12.57 -1.72
CA THR A 197 -4.00 13.97 -1.79
C THR A 197 -5.21 14.26 -0.91
N THR A 198 -5.98 13.24 -0.50
CA THR A 198 -7.12 13.41 0.42
C THR A 198 -6.63 13.86 1.78
N LYS A 199 -7.29 14.90 2.34
CA LYS A 199 -6.94 15.49 3.64
C LYS A 199 -7.42 14.64 4.79
#